data_406a0428c0343e84a9b40597b6ca57f0
#
_entry.id   406a0428c0343e84a9b40597b6ca57f0
#
_cell.length_a   1.000
_cell.length_b   1.000
_cell.length_c   1.000
_cell.angle_alpha   90.00
_cell.angle_beta   90.00
_cell.angle_gamma   90.00
#
_symmetry.space_group_name_H-M   'P 1'
#
loop_
_entity.id
_entity.type
_entity.pdbx_description
1 polymer ?
#
loop_
_entity_poly.entity_id
_entity_poly.type
_entity_poly.pdbx_seq_one_letter_code
_entity_poly.pdbx_strand_id
1 'polypeptide(L)'
;MRQFIDFFLSIRDSKFFTGLVISVIVASAIYAGASSYDIPNQYSVILDYFDYAITVFFLIEILIRIFAEANHPLRFFKNGWNVFDFIIVLVSLVPVDGAESAFVARLLRIVRVLRIITVIPAFRHIVESLFKSMPRVAFIALLMFIVIYIWAAIGTLIFSETDPEHWRNIGIAALTLAQVATYDDWAAIMSNVFDVHPYSWIYFISFILVTSVVLLNMVIGIIVDVMSRDARENLFDNVDANDHVITKENEGL
;
A
#
# COMPACT_ATOMS: atom_id res chain seq x y z
N MET A 1 -5.48 -31.49 -24.55
CA MET A 1 -5.68 -30.18 -23.94
C MET A 1 -5.97 -30.25 -22.44
N ARG A 2 -6.95 -31.05 -21.95
CA ARG A 2 -7.20 -31.24 -20.51
C ARG A 2 -5.98 -31.69 -19.70
N GLN A 3 -5.29 -32.75 -20.11
CA GLN A 3 -4.09 -33.22 -19.40
C GLN A 3 -2.97 -32.19 -19.28
N PHE A 4 -2.83 -31.33 -20.27
CA PHE A 4 -1.87 -30.22 -20.23
C PHE A 4 -2.24 -29.20 -19.18
N ILE A 5 -3.50 -28.83 -19.09
CA ILE A 5 -4.00 -27.88 -18.09
C ILE A 5 -3.91 -28.46 -16.68
N ASP A 6 -4.29 -29.73 -16.51
CA ASP A 6 -4.22 -30.44 -15.22
C ASP A 6 -2.78 -30.51 -14.70
N PHE A 7 -1.80 -30.64 -15.58
CA PHE A 7 -0.39 -30.59 -15.23
C PHE A 7 0.02 -29.21 -14.67
N PHE A 8 -0.35 -28.12 -15.34
CA PHE A 8 -0.03 -26.75 -14.84
C PHE A 8 -0.80 -26.40 -13.57
N LEU A 9 -2.04 -26.85 -13.42
CA LEU A 9 -2.82 -26.71 -12.19
C LEU A 9 -2.13 -27.43 -11.03
N SER A 10 -1.65 -28.67 -11.25
CA SER A 10 -0.93 -29.45 -10.25
C SER A 10 0.35 -28.76 -9.78
N ILE A 11 1.08 -28.13 -10.70
CA ILE A 11 2.29 -27.35 -10.36
C ILE A 11 1.90 -26.11 -9.55
N ARG A 12 0.93 -25.30 -10.04
CA ARG A 12 0.50 -24.06 -9.42
C ARG A 12 0.01 -24.27 -7.97
N ASP A 13 -0.76 -25.34 -7.76
CA ASP A 13 -1.40 -25.61 -6.47
C ASP A 13 -0.47 -26.41 -5.52
N SER A 14 0.74 -26.75 -5.96
CA SER A 14 1.72 -27.45 -5.16
C SER A 14 2.31 -26.56 -4.06
N LYS A 15 2.31 -27.05 -2.81
CA LYS A 15 2.98 -26.37 -1.67
C LYS A 15 4.48 -26.18 -1.92
N PHE A 16 5.11 -27.12 -2.61
CA PHE A 16 6.53 -27.02 -2.97
C PHE A 16 6.79 -25.84 -3.91
N PHE A 17 5.95 -25.71 -4.96
CA PHE A 17 6.06 -24.59 -5.90
C PHE A 17 5.84 -23.23 -5.22
N THR A 18 4.82 -23.13 -4.36
CA THR A 18 4.59 -21.92 -3.56
C THR A 18 5.78 -21.59 -2.65
N GLY A 19 6.34 -22.60 -1.97
CA GLY A 19 7.54 -22.43 -1.15
C GLY A 19 8.76 -21.96 -1.95
N LEU A 20 8.95 -22.52 -3.15
CA LEU A 20 10.01 -22.11 -4.07
C LEU A 20 9.85 -20.66 -4.51
N VAL A 21 8.63 -20.24 -4.88
CA VAL A 21 8.33 -18.84 -5.25
C VAL A 21 8.64 -17.89 -4.10
N ILE A 22 8.22 -18.23 -2.88
CA ILE A 22 8.52 -17.42 -1.68
C ILE A 22 10.04 -17.32 -1.47
N SER A 23 10.76 -18.44 -1.59
CA SER A 23 12.21 -18.45 -1.43
C SER A 23 12.93 -17.57 -2.44
N VAL A 24 12.49 -17.58 -3.70
CA VAL A 24 13.04 -16.70 -4.74
C VAL A 24 12.70 -15.23 -4.50
N ILE A 25 11.49 -14.91 -3.99
CA ILE A 25 11.12 -13.54 -3.60
C ILE A 25 12.03 -13.05 -2.46
N VAL A 26 12.27 -13.88 -1.44
CA VAL A 26 13.15 -13.54 -0.32
C VAL A 26 14.59 -13.35 -0.81
N ALA A 27 15.08 -14.24 -1.66
CA ALA A 27 16.41 -14.12 -2.28
C ALA A 27 16.54 -12.82 -3.10
N SER A 28 15.49 -12.47 -3.88
CA SER A 28 15.41 -11.21 -4.62
C SER A 28 15.43 -9.98 -3.70
N ALA A 29 14.75 -10.05 -2.54
CA ALA A 29 14.76 -8.98 -1.54
C ALA A 29 16.15 -8.77 -0.93
N ILE A 30 16.81 -9.87 -0.53
CA ILE A 30 18.18 -9.82 0.01
C ILE A 30 19.14 -9.27 -1.04
N TYR A 31 19.01 -9.71 -2.29
CA TYR A 31 19.81 -9.22 -3.40
C TYR A 31 19.60 -7.72 -3.65
N ALA A 32 18.35 -7.26 -3.68
CA ALA A 32 18.01 -5.84 -3.85
C ALA A 32 18.61 -4.98 -2.72
N GLY A 33 18.56 -5.47 -1.47
CA GLY A 33 19.21 -4.84 -0.33
C GLY A 33 20.74 -4.83 -0.46
N ALA A 34 21.35 -5.95 -0.80
CA ALA A 34 22.80 -6.06 -0.98
C ALA A 34 23.31 -5.15 -2.10
N SER A 35 22.56 -5.02 -3.21
CA SER A 35 22.92 -4.16 -4.34
C SER A 35 22.88 -2.65 -4.04
N SER A 36 22.41 -2.25 -2.86
CA SER A 36 22.50 -0.84 -2.39
C SER A 36 23.85 -0.47 -1.83
N TYR A 37 24.69 -1.45 -1.51
CA TYR A 37 26.08 -1.23 -1.07
C TYR A 37 27.02 -1.16 -2.25
N ASP A 38 28.18 -0.50 -2.07
CA ASP A 38 29.24 -0.45 -3.08
C ASP A 38 29.92 -1.83 -3.18
N ILE A 39 29.46 -2.63 -4.14
CA ILE A 39 30.00 -3.97 -4.37
C ILE A 39 31.20 -3.86 -5.32
N PRO A 40 32.34 -4.52 -5.01
CA PRO A 40 33.48 -4.55 -5.90
C PRO A 40 33.13 -5.07 -7.30
N ASN A 41 33.63 -4.42 -8.34
CA ASN A 41 33.34 -4.71 -9.74
C ASN A 41 33.58 -6.19 -10.15
N GLN A 42 34.45 -6.88 -9.44
CA GLN A 42 34.70 -8.31 -9.68
C GLN A 42 33.49 -9.22 -9.46
N TYR A 43 32.49 -8.78 -8.67
CA TYR A 43 31.26 -9.53 -8.42
C TYR A 43 30.06 -9.06 -9.25
N SER A 44 30.18 -7.93 -9.97
CA SER A 44 29.06 -7.35 -10.73
C SER A 44 28.47 -8.34 -11.73
N VAL A 45 29.31 -9.05 -12.47
CA VAL A 45 28.89 -10.04 -13.47
C VAL A 45 28.07 -11.18 -12.85
N ILE A 46 28.49 -11.68 -11.69
CA ILE A 46 27.77 -12.76 -10.99
C ILE A 46 26.40 -12.25 -10.51
N LEU A 47 26.36 -11.03 -10.02
CA LEU A 47 25.13 -10.38 -9.54
C LEU A 47 24.15 -10.11 -10.68
N ASP A 48 24.63 -9.73 -11.86
CA ASP A 48 23.79 -9.53 -13.03
C ASP A 48 23.19 -10.85 -13.54
N TYR A 49 23.97 -11.95 -13.56
CA TYR A 49 23.43 -13.28 -13.87
C TYR A 49 22.37 -13.72 -12.84
N PHE A 50 22.58 -13.43 -11.57
CA PHE A 50 21.60 -13.74 -10.52
C PHE A 50 20.29 -12.97 -10.70
N ASP A 51 20.36 -11.68 -11.01
CA ASP A 51 19.18 -10.85 -11.32
C ASP A 51 18.43 -11.37 -12.55
N TYR A 52 19.17 -11.72 -13.60
CA TYR A 52 18.60 -12.32 -14.79
C TYR A 52 17.90 -13.66 -14.50
N ALA A 53 18.51 -14.53 -13.71
CA ALA A 53 17.92 -15.79 -13.31
C ALA A 53 16.62 -15.62 -12.52
N ILE A 54 16.57 -14.67 -11.59
CA ILE A 54 15.36 -14.30 -10.85
C ILE A 54 14.27 -13.81 -11.80
N THR A 55 14.61 -12.96 -12.76
CA THR A 55 13.65 -12.40 -13.74
C THR A 55 13.06 -13.51 -14.60
N VAL A 56 13.90 -14.40 -15.12
CA VAL A 56 13.48 -15.56 -15.93
C VAL A 56 12.59 -16.49 -15.10
N PHE A 57 12.95 -16.75 -13.84
CA PHE A 57 12.13 -17.56 -12.95
C PHE A 57 10.72 -16.97 -12.79
N PHE A 58 10.59 -15.69 -12.53
CA PHE A 58 9.29 -15.05 -12.40
C PHE A 58 8.50 -15.01 -13.70
N LEU A 59 9.17 -14.89 -14.83
CA LEU A 59 8.51 -15.00 -16.13
C LEU A 59 7.91 -16.40 -16.34
N ILE A 60 8.68 -17.44 -16.05
CA ILE A 60 8.21 -18.83 -16.13
C ILE A 60 7.05 -19.08 -15.17
N GLU A 61 7.13 -18.56 -13.95
CA GLU A 61 6.08 -18.68 -12.93
C GLU A 61 4.75 -18.06 -13.41
N ILE A 62 4.78 -16.87 -13.99
CA ILE A 62 3.59 -16.23 -14.55
C ILE A 62 3.04 -17.01 -15.75
N LEU A 63 3.90 -17.49 -16.62
CA LEU A 63 3.47 -18.35 -17.73
C LEU A 63 2.77 -19.60 -17.22
N ILE A 64 3.30 -20.27 -16.19
CA ILE A 64 2.65 -21.42 -15.54
C ILE A 64 1.24 -21.04 -15.05
N ARG A 65 1.08 -19.90 -14.39
CA ARG A 65 -0.24 -19.43 -13.91
C ARG A 65 -1.21 -19.13 -15.06
N ILE A 66 -0.74 -18.53 -16.15
CA ILE A 66 -1.56 -18.24 -17.33
C ILE A 66 -1.99 -19.56 -18.01
N PHE A 67 -1.06 -20.52 -18.18
CA PHE A 67 -1.37 -21.80 -18.79
C PHE A 67 -2.25 -22.69 -17.90
N ALA A 68 -2.20 -22.55 -16.59
CA ALA A 68 -3.12 -23.20 -15.67
C ALA A 68 -4.59 -22.75 -15.91
N GLU A 69 -4.80 -21.56 -16.45
CA GLU A 69 -6.13 -21.04 -16.82
C GLU A 69 -6.40 -21.09 -18.33
N ALA A 70 -5.70 -21.96 -19.09
CA ALA A 70 -5.71 -21.97 -20.55
C ALA A 70 -7.08 -22.23 -21.20
N ASN A 71 -8.07 -22.79 -20.48
CA ASN A 71 -9.45 -22.87 -20.97
C ASN A 71 -10.09 -21.48 -21.17
N HIS A 72 -9.69 -20.51 -20.34
CA HIS A 72 -10.17 -19.11 -20.40
C HIS A 72 -9.05 -18.17 -19.98
N PRO A 73 -8.03 -17.91 -20.80
CA PRO A 73 -6.83 -17.15 -20.42
C PRO A 73 -7.18 -15.71 -19.96
N LEU A 74 -8.28 -15.15 -20.45
CA LEU A 74 -8.79 -13.87 -19.98
C LEU A 74 -9.25 -13.89 -18.52
N ARG A 75 -9.49 -15.07 -17.95
CA ARG A 75 -9.87 -15.22 -16.54
C ARG A 75 -8.72 -14.88 -15.61
N PHE A 76 -7.47 -15.12 -16.05
CA PHE A 76 -6.28 -14.68 -15.34
C PHE A 76 -6.32 -13.15 -15.06
N PHE A 77 -6.68 -12.35 -16.05
CA PHE A 77 -6.75 -10.89 -15.94
C PHE A 77 -7.99 -10.38 -15.18
N LYS A 78 -8.97 -11.24 -14.86
CA LYS A 78 -10.08 -10.87 -13.98
C LYS A 78 -9.69 -10.83 -12.50
N ASN A 79 -8.60 -11.48 -12.12
CA ASN A 79 -8.08 -11.45 -10.77
C ASN A 79 -7.05 -10.31 -10.63
N GLY A 80 -7.39 -9.29 -9.84
CA GLY A 80 -6.51 -8.12 -9.64
C GLY A 80 -5.12 -8.48 -9.12
N TRP A 81 -5.00 -9.54 -8.30
CA TRP A 81 -3.70 -10.01 -7.79
C TRP A 81 -2.82 -10.61 -8.89
N ASN A 82 -3.42 -11.35 -9.82
CA ASN A 82 -2.68 -11.89 -10.98
C ASN A 82 -2.23 -10.76 -11.91
N VAL A 83 -3.07 -9.74 -12.09
CA VAL A 83 -2.72 -8.55 -12.89
C VAL A 83 -1.57 -7.79 -12.24
N PHE A 84 -1.61 -7.62 -10.92
CA PHE A 84 -0.54 -6.97 -10.17
C PHE A 84 0.81 -7.70 -10.34
N ASP A 85 0.83 -9.05 -10.17
CA ASP A 85 2.03 -9.85 -10.41
C ASP A 85 2.52 -9.74 -11.84
N PHE A 86 1.61 -9.78 -12.81
CA PHE A 86 1.93 -9.65 -14.24
C PHE A 86 2.58 -8.30 -14.54
N ILE A 87 2.02 -7.20 -14.03
CA ILE A 87 2.57 -5.85 -14.22
C ILE A 87 3.98 -5.75 -13.65
N ILE A 88 4.22 -6.26 -12.44
CA ILE A 88 5.54 -6.23 -11.81
C ILE A 88 6.58 -6.94 -12.68
N VAL A 89 6.25 -8.13 -13.22
CA VAL A 89 7.18 -8.86 -14.08
C VAL A 89 7.35 -8.16 -15.43
N LEU A 90 6.27 -7.67 -16.04
CA LEU A 90 6.33 -6.97 -17.32
C LEU A 90 7.23 -5.73 -17.23
N VAL A 91 7.03 -4.91 -16.19
CA VAL A 91 7.84 -3.71 -15.94
C VAL A 91 9.31 -4.07 -15.66
N SER A 92 9.56 -5.22 -15.05
CA SER A 92 10.94 -5.73 -14.82
C SER A 92 11.65 -6.18 -16.09
N LEU A 93 10.93 -6.39 -17.19
CA LEU A 93 11.49 -6.78 -18.49
C LEU A 93 11.78 -5.57 -19.39
N VAL A 94 11.29 -4.37 -19.02
CA VAL A 94 11.53 -3.18 -19.85
C VAL A 94 13.01 -2.82 -19.80
N PRO A 95 13.72 -2.81 -20.95
CA PRO A 95 15.08 -2.32 -21.01
C PRO A 95 15.07 -0.82 -20.71
N VAL A 96 15.85 -0.38 -19.75
CA VAL A 96 15.97 1.02 -19.36
C VAL A 96 17.32 1.52 -19.85
N ASP A 97 17.31 2.29 -20.93
CA ASP A 97 18.51 2.89 -21.52
C ASP A 97 18.66 4.35 -21.06
N GLY A 98 19.91 4.78 -20.83
CA GLY A 98 20.22 6.18 -20.48
C GLY A 98 20.91 6.36 -19.13
N ALA A 99 21.28 7.57 -18.80
CA ALA A 99 22.05 7.91 -17.58
C ALA A 99 21.28 7.63 -16.28
N GLU A 100 19.94 7.66 -16.32
CA GLU A 100 19.06 7.35 -15.18
C GLU A 100 18.70 5.85 -15.06
N SER A 101 19.17 5.03 -16.02
CA SER A 101 18.84 3.62 -16.13
C SER A 101 19.20 2.81 -14.87
N ALA A 102 20.34 3.10 -14.28
CA ALA A 102 20.80 2.38 -13.07
C ALA A 102 19.89 2.62 -11.85
N PHE A 103 19.33 3.83 -11.70
CA PHE A 103 18.41 4.15 -10.62
C PHE A 103 17.07 3.42 -10.84
N VAL A 104 16.50 3.52 -12.04
CA VAL A 104 15.23 2.87 -12.39
C VAL A 104 15.35 1.34 -12.28
N ALA A 105 16.42 0.75 -12.81
CA ALA A 105 16.67 -0.69 -12.68
C ALA A 105 16.72 -1.14 -11.20
N ARG A 106 17.33 -0.34 -10.33
CA ARG A 106 17.37 -0.59 -8.88
C ARG A 106 15.99 -0.52 -8.25
N LEU A 107 15.17 0.49 -8.62
CA LEU A 107 13.78 0.59 -8.15
C LEU A 107 12.94 -0.62 -8.59
N LEU A 108 13.08 -1.07 -9.85
CA LEU A 108 12.34 -2.22 -10.36
C LEU A 108 12.70 -3.51 -9.62
N ARG A 109 13.96 -3.69 -9.21
CA ARG A 109 14.37 -4.81 -8.35
C ARG A 109 13.64 -4.79 -7.01
N ILE A 110 13.52 -3.61 -6.37
CA ILE A 110 12.82 -3.45 -5.10
C ILE A 110 11.32 -3.74 -5.26
N VAL A 111 10.71 -3.24 -6.34
CA VAL A 111 9.27 -3.44 -6.61
C VAL A 111 8.90 -4.94 -6.74
N ARG A 112 9.81 -5.79 -7.22
CA ARG A 112 9.58 -7.25 -7.28
C ARG A 112 9.28 -7.87 -5.91
N VAL A 113 9.82 -7.29 -4.82
CA VAL A 113 9.59 -7.78 -3.46
C VAL A 113 8.10 -7.65 -3.06
N LEU A 114 7.38 -6.68 -3.62
CA LEU A 114 5.94 -6.51 -3.36
C LEU A 114 5.11 -7.74 -3.75
N ARG A 115 5.64 -8.64 -4.57
CA ARG A 115 4.98 -9.92 -4.90
C ARG A 115 4.77 -10.83 -3.69
N ILE A 116 5.47 -10.60 -2.59
CA ILE A 116 5.22 -11.32 -1.33
C ILE A 116 3.77 -11.15 -0.87
N ILE A 117 3.15 -10.00 -1.17
CA ILE A 117 1.76 -9.68 -0.81
C ILE A 117 0.79 -10.61 -1.55
N THR A 118 1.09 -10.93 -2.81
CA THR A 118 0.21 -11.78 -3.63
C THR A 118 0.37 -13.27 -3.34
N VAL A 119 1.56 -13.68 -2.93
CA VAL A 119 1.88 -15.10 -2.69
C VAL A 119 1.45 -15.55 -1.30
N ILE A 120 1.55 -14.70 -0.29
CA ILE A 120 1.17 -15.03 1.09
C ILE A 120 -0.29 -14.62 1.34
N PRO A 121 -1.23 -15.57 1.56
CA PRO A 121 -2.64 -15.27 1.73
C PRO A 121 -2.93 -14.29 2.88
N ALA A 122 -2.18 -14.37 3.99
CA ALA A 122 -2.35 -13.47 5.12
C ALA A 122 -2.11 -12.00 4.74
N PHE A 123 -1.07 -11.70 3.95
CA PHE A 123 -0.81 -10.34 3.47
C PHE A 123 -1.88 -9.86 2.49
N ARG A 124 -2.35 -10.75 1.61
CA ARG A 124 -3.45 -10.44 0.69
C ARG A 124 -4.71 -10.02 1.46
N HIS A 125 -5.10 -10.78 2.49
CA HIS A 125 -6.26 -10.44 3.32
C HIS A 125 -6.11 -9.09 4.04
N ILE A 126 -4.92 -8.78 4.55
CA ILE A 126 -4.65 -7.50 5.19
C ILE A 126 -4.86 -6.36 4.17
N VAL A 127 -4.27 -6.48 2.98
CA VAL A 127 -4.37 -5.45 1.94
C VAL A 127 -5.82 -5.31 1.42
N GLU A 128 -6.53 -6.42 1.21
CA GLU A 128 -7.95 -6.39 0.85
C GLU A 128 -8.82 -5.70 1.91
N SER A 129 -8.54 -5.95 3.18
CA SER A 129 -9.25 -5.31 4.30
C SER A 129 -8.97 -3.81 4.35
N LEU A 130 -7.72 -3.39 4.08
CA LEU A 130 -7.37 -1.97 3.95
C LEU A 130 -8.15 -1.31 2.82
N PHE A 131 -8.18 -1.91 1.62
CA PHE A 131 -8.94 -1.36 0.49
C PHE A 131 -10.44 -1.31 0.75
N LYS A 132 -11.01 -2.29 1.45
CA LYS A 132 -12.43 -2.29 1.83
C LYS A 132 -12.79 -1.17 2.82
N SER A 133 -11.85 -0.74 3.65
CA SER A 133 -12.05 0.38 4.59
C SER A 133 -11.78 1.76 3.96
N MET A 134 -11.07 1.82 2.81
CA MET A 134 -10.68 3.06 2.14
C MET A 134 -11.82 4.07 1.86
N PRO A 135 -13.03 3.66 1.40
CA PRO A 135 -14.07 4.63 1.10
C PRO A 135 -14.44 5.55 2.28
N ARG A 136 -14.41 5.01 3.51
CA ARG A 136 -14.69 5.81 4.73
C ARG A 136 -13.56 6.78 5.02
N VAL A 137 -12.33 6.31 4.93
CA VAL A 137 -11.13 7.14 5.11
C VAL A 137 -11.06 8.24 4.06
N ALA A 138 -11.49 7.97 2.82
CA ALA A 138 -11.49 8.93 1.73
C ALA A 138 -12.39 10.14 2.01
N PHE A 139 -13.57 9.97 2.62
CA PHE A 139 -14.44 11.09 3.00
C PHE A 139 -13.80 11.98 4.07
N ILE A 140 -13.11 11.36 5.04
CA ILE A 140 -12.42 12.11 6.09
C ILE A 140 -11.20 12.84 5.52
N ALA A 141 -10.44 12.17 4.63
CA ALA A 141 -9.33 12.77 3.92
C ALA A 141 -9.79 13.96 3.05
N LEU A 142 -10.96 13.85 2.39
CA LEU A 142 -11.55 14.94 1.65
C LEU A 142 -11.92 16.12 2.55
N LEU A 143 -12.53 15.85 3.70
CA LEU A 143 -12.83 16.89 4.69
C LEU A 143 -11.56 17.58 5.18
N MET A 144 -10.52 16.80 5.51
CA MET A 144 -9.21 17.33 5.91
C MET A 144 -8.58 18.17 4.79
N PHE A 145 -8.66 17.72 3.55
CA PHE A 145 -8.18 18.48 2.39
C PHE A 145 -8.90 19.84 2.26
N ILE A 146 -10.21 19.86 2.45
CA ILE A 146 -11.00 21.12 2.41
C ILE A 146 -10.55 22.06 3.52
N VAL A 147 -10.37 21.55 4.73
CA VAL A 147 -9.88 22.36 5.87
C VAL A 147 -8.50 22.93 5.55
N ILE A 148 -7.55 22.08 5.13
CA ILE A 148 -6.20 22.51 4.76
C ILE A 148 -6.25 23.56 3.66
N TYR A 149 -7.06 23.36 2.62
CA TYR A 149 -7.17 24.28 1.49
C TYR A 149 -7.67 25.66 1.90
N ILE A 150 -8.72 25.72 2.76
CA ILE A 150 -9.27 26.99 3.26
C ILE A 150 -8.20 27.74 4.07
N TRP A 151 -7.57 27.06 5.02
CA TRP A 151 -6.51 27.67 5.82
C TRP A 151 -5.29 28.05 4.98
N ALA A 152 -4.90 27.23 4.01
CA ALA A 152 -3.80 27.55 3.08
C ALA A 152 -4.07 28.82 2.28
N ALA A 153 -5.30 28.99 1.78
CA ALA A 153 -5.69 30.22 1.08
C ALA A 153 -5.62 31.44 2.00
N ILE A 154 -6.13 31.35 3.24
CA ILE A 154 -6.06 32.42 4.24
C ILE A 154 -4.59 32.72 4.61
N GLY A 155 -3.79 31.67 4.89
CA GLY A 155 -2.38 31.81 5.26
C GLY A 155 -1.53 32.44 4.16
N THR A 156 -1.77 32.07 2.90
CA THR A 156 -1.11 32.71 1.75
C THR A 156 -1.45 34.19 1.66
N LEU A 157 -2.70 34.59 1.89
CA LEU A 157 -3.10 35.99 1.86
C LEU A 157 -2.44 36.83 2.98
N ILE A 158 -2.22 36.25 4.16
CA ILE A 158 -1.73 36.97 5.33
C ILE A 158 -0.19 36.92 5.38
N PHE A 159 0.43 35.79 5.12
CA PHE A 159 1.83 35.52 5.48
C PHE A 159 2.78 35.45 4.28
N SER A 160 2.30 35.50 3.03
CA SER A 160 3.14 35.26 1.84
C SER A 160 4.29 36.29 1.68
N GLU A 161 4.11 37.51 2.16
CA GLU A 161 5.18 38.53 2.10
C GLU A 161 6.17 38.41 3.27
N THR A 162 5.71 37.91 4.41
CA THR A 162 6.51 37.78 5.64
C THR A 162 7.37 36.53 5.64
N ASP A 163 6.81 35.40 5.20
CA ASP A 163 7.48 34.11 5.12
C ASP A 163 7.14 33.39 3.79
N PRO A 164 7.78 33.80 2.67
CA PRO A 164 7.54 33.19 1.37
C PRO A 164 7.94 31.73 1.28
N GLU A 165 8.81 31.24 2.15
CA GLU A 165 9.22 29.83 2.17
C GLU A 165 8.03 28.92 2.46
N HIS A 166 7.19 29.29 3.40
CA HIS A 166 6.04 28.48 3.84
C HIS A 166 4.71 28.93 3.23
N TRP A 167 4.59 30.17 2.71
CA TRP A 167 3.28 30.76 2.35
C TRP A 167 3.18 31.41 0.97
N ARG A 168 4.22 31.34 0.10
CA ARG A 168 4.24 32.05 -1.20
C ARG A 168 3.10 31.70 -2.15
N ASN A 169 2.50 30.50 -2.04
CA ASN A 169 1.33 30.09 -2.81
C ASN A 169 0.54 29.02 -2.05
N ILE A 170 -0.71 28.77 -2.49
CA ILE A 170 -1.62 27.81 -1.84
C ILE A 170 -1.03 26.40 -1.77
N GLY A 171 -0.30 25.95 -2.79
CA GLY A 171 0.30 24.61 -2.81
C GLY A 171 1.33 24.42 -1.70
N ILE A 172 2.24 25.39 -1.53
CA ILE A 172 3.24 25.37 -0.45
C ILE A 172 2.59 25.56 0.91
N ALA A 173 1.66 26.51 1.04
CA ALA A 173 0.91 26.69 2.27
C ALA A 173 0.13 25.43 2.67
N ALA A 174 -0.44 24.70 1.72
CA ALA A 174 -1.10 23.43 1.98
C ALA A 174 -0.13 22.35 2.47
N LEU A 175 1.08 22.26 1.92
CA LEU A 175 2.12 21.34 2.41
C LEU A 175 2.57 21.71 3.82
N THR A 176 2.78 23.00 4.09
CA THR A 176 3.11 23.52 5.43
C THR A 176 2.00 23.16 6.43
N LEU A 177 0.75 23.38 6.06
CA LEU A 177 -0.38 23.04 6.94
C LEU A 177 -0.57 21.52 7.11
N ALA A 178 -0.26 20.72 6.10
CA ALA A 178 -0.23 19.26 6.24
C ALA A 178 0.82 18.83 7.28
N GLN A 179 1.99 19.47 7.31
CA GLN A 179 3.00 19.28 8.34
C GLN A 179 2.46 19.73 9.73
N VAL A 180 1.90 20.92 9.83
CA VAL A 180 1.29 21.44 11.08
C VAL A 180 0.17 20.53 11.58
N ALA A 181 -0.63 19.91 10.69
CA ALA A 181 -1.69 18.97 11.06
C ALA A 181 -1.16 17.70 11.75
N THR A 182 0.10 17.34 11.49
CA THR A 182 0.78 16.24 12.21
C THR A 182 1.48 16.72 13.49
N TYR A 183 1.27 17.94 13.90
CA TYR A 183 1.94 18.63 15.03
C TYR A 183 3.44 18.81 14.84
N ASP A 184 3.93 18.68 13.62
CA ASP A 184 5.34 18.83 13.32
C ASP A 184 5.67 20.32 13.09
N ASP A 185 6.65 20.81 13.81
CA ASP A 185 7.32 22.11 13.71
C ASP A 185 6.40 23.35 13.69
N TRP A 186 5.13 23.21 14.09
CA TRP A 186 4.12 24.28 14.02
C TRP A 186 4.53 25.55 14.78
N ALA A 187 5.23 25.39 15.92
CA ALA A 187 5.64 26.50 16.76
C ALA A 187 6.76 27.33 16.09
N ALA A 188 7.70 26.68 15.41
CA ALA A 188 8.75 27.37 14.65
C ALA A 188 8.16 28.12 13.45
N ILE A 189 7.29 27.45 12.67
CA ILE A 189 6.58 28.09 11.53
C ILE A 189 5.77 29.31 12.01
N MET A 190 5.08 29.19 13.13
CA MET A 190 4.36 30.33 13.73
C MET A 190 5.31 31.46 14.14
N SER A 191 6.47 31.15 14.75
CA SER A 191 7.44 32.12 15.20
C SER A 191 8.03 32.94 14.06
N ASN A 192 8.18 32.39 12.86
CA ASN A 192 8.68 33.10 11.68
C ASN A 192 7.81 34.29 11.27
N VAL A 193 6.52 34.24 11.58
CA VAL A 193 5.57 35.30 11.23
C VAL A 193 5.13 36.14 12.42
N PHE A 194 5.47 35.71 13.63
CA PHE A 194 4.96 36.30 14.87
C PHE A 194 5.35 37.78 15.08
N ASP A 195 6.57 38.17 14.73
CA ASP A 195 7.08 39.53 14.93
C ASP A 195 6.32 40.55 14.07
N VAL A 196 5.89 40.17 12.87
CA VAL A 196 5.09 41.02 11.96
C VAL A 196 3.60 40.85 12.21
N HIS A 197 3.16 39.65 12.58
CA HIS A 197 1.77 39.28 12.81
C HIS A 197 1.57 38.72 14.24
N PRO A 198 1.50 39.56 15.28
CA PRO A 198 1.41 39.12 16.69
C PRO A 198 0.18 38.27 17.00
N TYR A 199 -0.86 38.33 16.19
CA TYR A 199 -2.09 37.54 16.36
C TYR A 199 -2.06 36.23 15.54
N SER A 200 -0.94 35.87 14.90
CA SER A 200 -0.80 34.64 14.13
C SER A 200 -1.10 33.36 14.93
N TRP A 201 -0.87 33.39 16.24
CA TRP A 201 -1.21 32.26 17.13
C TRP A 201 -2.69 31.87 17.06
N ILE A 202 -3.62 32.84 16.82
CA ILE A 202 -5.05 32.52 16.66
C ILE A 202 -5.28 31.66 15.43
N TYR A 203 -4.60 32.02 14.33
CA TYR A 203 -4.66 31.25 13.08
C TYR A 203 -4.14 29.81 13.27
N PHE A 204 -2.95 29.65 13.84
CA PHE A 204 -2.35 28.33 14.06
C PHE A 204 -3.14 27.48 15.05
N ILE A 205 -3.52 28.04 16.19
CA ILE A 205 -4.30 27.31 17.21
C ILE A 205 -5.67 26.91 16.67
N SER A 206 -6.36 27.82 15.96
CA SER A 206 -7.67 27.51 15.36
C SER A 206 -7.56 26.36 14.34
N PHE A 207 -6.51 26.33 13.51
CA PHE A 207 -6.22 25.24 12.58
C PHE A 207 -5.98 23.91 13.32
N ILE A 208 -5.09 23.94 14.32
CA ILE A 208 -4.76 22.76 15.13
C ILE A 208 -6.01 22.21 15.83
N LEU A 209 -6.84 23.06 16.41
CA LEU A 209 -8.07 22.61 17.07
C LEU A 209 -9.05 21.96 16.08
N VAL A 210 -9.27 22.57 14.92
CA VAL A 210 -10.17 22.01 13.89
C VAL A 210 -9.63 20.68 13.37
N THR A 211 -8.35 20.59 13.03
CA THR A 211 -7.73 19.36 12.53
C THR A 211 -7.71 18.27 13.60
N SER A 212 -7.47 18.60 14.86
CA SER A 212 -7.54 17.68 15.99
C SER A 212 -8.92 17.03 16.13
N VAL A 213 -9.99 17.84 16.03
CA VAL A 213 -11.38 17.35 16.10
C VAL A 213 -11.68 16.42 14.92
N VAL A 214 -11.21 16.75 13.70
CA VAL A 214 -11.40 15.90 12.53
C VAL A 214 -10.68 14.57 12.70
N LEU A 215 -9.42 14.59 13.15
CA LEU A 215 -8.62 13.37 13.39
C LEU A 215 -9.20 12.52 14.52
N LEU A 216 -9.63 13.14 15.63
CA LEU A 216 -10.27 12.42 16.74
C LEU A 216 -11.55 11.70 16.29
N ASN A 217 -12.40 12.38 15.52
CA ASN A 217 -13.63 11.79 14.97
C ASN A 217 -13.31 10.61 14.01
N MET A 218 -12.21 10.70 13.26
CA MET A 218 -11.71 9.58 12.45
C MET A 218 -11.37 8.37 13.31
N VAL A 219 -10.59 8.57 14.37
CA VAL A 219 -10.17 7.46 15.25
C VAL A 219 -11.39 6.82 15.93
N ILE A 220 -12.30 7.63 16.46
CA ILE A 220 -13.55 7.15 17.07
C ILE A 220 -14.37 6.36 16.05
N GLY A 221 -14.53 6.87 14.81
CA GLY A 221 -15.26 6.21 13.76
C GLY A 221 -14.69 4.84 13.40
N ILE A 222 -13.36 4.72 13.33
CA ILE A 222 -12.67 3.44 13.08
C ILE A 222 -12.90 2.46 14.25
N ILE A 223 -12.75 2.92 15.49
CA ILE A 223 -12.96 2.07 16.68
C ILE A 223 -14.39 1.53 16.71
N VAL A 224 -15.39 2.40 16.51
CA VAL A 224 -16.80 2.00 16.49
C VAL A 224 -17.09 0.99 15.36
N ASP A 225 -16.47 1.15 14.19
CA ASP A 225 -16.64 0.22 13.07
C ASP A 225 -16.06 -1.16 13.40
N VAL A 226 -14.85 -1.21 13.97
CA VAL A 226 -14.20 -2.46 14.39
C VAL A 226 -15.07 -3.17 15.44
N MET A 227 -15.47 -2.46 16.49
CA MET A 227 -16.32 -3.04 17.55
C MET A 227 -17.68 -3.54 17.01
N SER A 228 -18.27 -2.82 16.05
CA SER A 228 -19.55 -3.21 15.45
C SER A 228 -19.43 -4.48 14.59
N ARG A 229 -18.29 -4.69 13.94
CA ARG A 229 -18.00 -5.92 13.17
C ARG A 229 -17.82 -7.12 14.09
N ASP A 230 -16.99 -6.98 15.11
CA ASP A 230 -16.76 -8.04 16.09
C ASP A 230 -18.07 -8.45 16.78
N ALA A 231 -18.94 -7.48 17.13
CA ALA A 231 -20.24 -7.75 17.70
C ALA A 231 -21.17 -8.52 16.74
N ARG A 232 -21.12 -8.22 15.43
CA ARG A 232 -21.92 -8.94 14.42
C ARG A 232 -21.40 -10.35 14.20
N GLU A 233 -20.09 -10.55 14.06
CA GLU A 233 -19.51 -11.88 13.91
C GLU A 233 -19.87 -12.78 15.08
N ASN A 234 -19.73 -12.29 16.31
CA ASN A 234 -20.13 -13.02 17.52
C ASN A 234 -21.64 -13.37 17.55
N LEU A 235 -22.50 -12.50 17.01
CA LEU A 235 -23.94 -12.80 16.92
C LEU A 235 -24.23 -13.90 15.90
N PHE A 236 -23.59 -13.91 14.74
CA PHE A 236 -23.74 -14.96 13.73
C PHE A 236 -23.23 -16.29 14.23
N ASP A 237 -22.06 -16.34 14.87
CA ASP A 237 -21.49 -17.56 15.43
C ASP A 237 -22.41 -18.16 16.50
N ASN A 238 -23.04 -17.34 17.34
CA ASN A 238 -23.99 -17.78 18.36
C ASN A 238 -25.32 -18.28 17.77
N VAL A 239 -25.80 -17.70 16.66
CA VAL A 239 -27.01 -18.15 15.96
C VAL A 239 -26.75 -19.50 15.30
N ASP A 240 -25.63 -19.67 14.59
CA ASP A 240 -25.26 -20.94 13.96
C ASP A 240 -25.05 -22.06 15.00
N ALA A 241 -24.42 -21.74 16.12
CA ALA A 241 -24.25 -22.69 17.23
C ALA A 241 -25.61 -23.16 17.82
N ASN A 242 -26.57 -22.25 18.01
CA ASN A 242 -27.92 -22.58 18.49
C ASN A 242 -28.73 -23.41 17.49
N ASP A 243 -28.66 -23.09 16.19
CA ASP A 243 -29.34 -23.86 15.15
C ASP A 243 -28.81 -25.30 15.06
N HIS A 244 -27.49 -25.49 15.24
CA HIS A 244 -26.90 -26.82 15.31
C HIS A 244 -27.34 -27.63 16.56
N VAL A 245 -27.60 -26.99 17.67
CA VAL A 245 -28.11 -27.64 18.89
C VAL A 245 -29.56 -28.06 18.69
N ILE A 246 -30.42 -27.19 18.17
CA ILE A 246 -31.86 -27.46 17.93
C ILE A 246 -32.02 -28.56 16.89
N THR A 247 -31.20 -28.62 15.86
CA THR A 247 -31.27 -29.66 14.82
C THR A 247 -30.93 -31.03 15.39
N LYS A 248 -29.91 -31.12 16.24
CA LYS A 248 -29.55 -32.39 16.93
C LYS A 248 -30.59 -32.87 17.92
N GLU A 249 -31.27 -31.99 18.64
CA GLU A 249 -32.38 -32.36 19.54
C GLU A 249 -33.60 -32.91 18.77
N ASN A 250 -33.88 -32.36 17.57
CA ASN A 250 -35.00 -32.83 16.73
C ASN A 250 -34.71 -34.14 15.99
N GLU A 251 -33.44 -34.49 15.75
CA GLU A 251 -33.04 -35.78 15.13
C GLU A 251 -32.92 -36.94 16.15
N GLY A 252 -32.94 -36.61 17.44
CA GLY A 252 -32.85 -37.59 18.53
C GLY A 252 -34.18 -38.02 19.14
N LEU A 253 -35.31 -37.54 18.64
CA LEU A 253 -36.69 -37.94 18.98
C LEU A 253 -37.29 -38.78 17.85
#